data_66450413c4760f402087c967ecca6f58
#
_entry.id   66450413c4760f402087c967ecca6f58
#
_cell.length_a   1.000
_cell.length_b   1.000
_cell.length_c   1.000
_cell.angle_alpha   90.00
_cell.angle_beta   90.00
_cell.angle_gamma   90.00
#
_symmetry.space_group_name_H-M   'P 1'
#
loop_
_entity.id
_entity.type
_entity.pdbx_description
1 polymer ?
#
loop_
_entity_poly.entity_id
_entity_poly.type
_entity_poly.pdbx_seq_one_letter_code
_entity_poly.pdbx_strand_id
1 'polypeptide(L)'
;MSATAASRSQTPQPEDPKAAGAPDTPARSPRLIQSEATTEIPIHLLFRDDPGDPGVSLAPAVVRRRQGTGEQPRTTRRPVATAARPLPVVDPDLGERPARVLPGAVGVFGGTAGVAGCAAALWWAGVLPEPVARAAGLFRPDGHGGYDAYTGLGLAQWASLAGSGALALFGFGGLARGRVGTAWVLTLFGRYRGSVRRTGLMWVNPLLLRRRVDVRLRHWRSEPMPAVDRGGVALRVVVLVVWRVKDAARATLGVADHQEYLRECVEAATARVLSRLPADAFHDDTATLRDADAVGDTLTRMLAAEAEPVGIEIFSAQPTRIEYAPEIADTMRLRRVAALDARHRDSVLTSVVDSVEDTVTRLTTRGLVELDDYERKALVKDLTVAFYTGHGDR
;
A
#
# COMPACT_ATOMS: atom_id res chain seq x y z
N MET A 1 -9.97 -36.79 -51.15
CA MET A 1 -9.69 -36.16 -52.44
C MET A 1 -9.18 -34.75 -52.18
N SER A 2 -7.94 -34.57 -52.56
CA SER A 2 -7.25 -33.38 -53.09
C SER A 2 -7.10 -32.22 -52.11
N ALA A 3 -6.00 -31.93 -51.69
CA ALA A 3 -4.67 -31.52 -52.21
C ALA A 3 -4.44 -30.02 -51.87
N THR A 4 -3.46 -29.79 -51.04
CA THR A 4 -2.19 -29.05 -51.33
C THR A 4 -2.30 -27.57 -51.70
N ALA A 5 -1.68 -26.74 -50.89
CA ALA A 5 -0.63 -25.81 -51.39
C ALA A 5 0.07 -25.07 -50.23
N ALA A 6 1.35 -25.37 -50.10
CA ALA A 6 2.32 -24.58 -49.35
C ALA A 6 2.66 -23.30 -50.13
N SER A 7 2.79 -22.16 -49.46
CA SER A 7 3.43 -21.00 -50.03
C SER A 7 4.50 -20.49 -49.06
N ARG A 8 5.75 -20.64 -49.47
CA ARG A 8 6.95 -20.00 -48.95
C ARG A 8 6.84 -18.47 -49.22
N SER A 9 7.05 -17.63 -48.26
CA SER A 9 7.37 -16.23 -48.48
C SER A 9 8.77 -15.93 -48.00
N GLN A 10 9.52 -15.43 -48.92
CA GLN A 10 10.90 -14.98 -48.88
C GLN A 10 11.08 -13.75 -48.03
N THR A 11 12.17 -13.73 -47.31
CA THR A 11 12.78 -12.55 -46.64
C THR A 11 13.37 -11.62 -47.68
N PRO A 12 13.19 -10.32 -47.62
CA PRO A 12 14.02 -9.35 -48.35
C PRO A 12 15.15 -8.80 -47.45
N GLN A 13 16.34 -8.83 -48.00
CA GLN A 13 17.58 -8.21 -47.53
C GLN A 13 17.50 -6.68 -47.78
N PRO A 14 18.13 -5.82 -46.93
CA PRO A 14 18.13 -4.38 -47.16
C PRO A 14 19.26 -3.94 -48.09
N GLU A 15 18.88 -3.14 -49.06
CA GLU A 15 19.75 -2.36 -49.92
C GLU A 15 20.23 -1.08 -49.22
N ASP A 16 21.53 -0.77 -49.34
CA ASP A 16 22.15 0.52 -49.00
C ASP A 16 21.71 1.62 -49.97
N PRO A 17 21.51 2.85 -49.49
CA PRO A 17 21.63 4.03 -50.32
C PRO A 17 22.74 4.97 -49.88
N LYS A 18 23.45 5.31 -50.84
CA LYS A 18 24.51 6.26 -51.13
C LYS A 18 24.30 7.65 -50.48
N ALA A 19 25.44 8.21 -50.11
CA ALA A 19 25.70 9.51 -49.54
C ALA A 19 25.07 10.73 -50.24
N ALA A 20 24.67 11.69 -49.37
CA ALA A 20 24.74 13.11 -49.68
C ALA A 20 24.58 13.96 -48.40
N GLY A 21 25.58 14.83 -48.12
CA GLY A 21 25.39 16.16 -47.54
C GLY A 21 25.33 16.27 -46.02
N ALA A 22 26.48 16.53 -45.41
CA ALA A 22 26.58 17.11 -44.05
C ALA A 22 26.05 18.56 -44.02
N PRO A 23 25.60 19.01 -42.83
CA PRO A 23 26.35 20.11 -42.22
C PRO A 23 26.73 19.88 -40.77
N ASP A 24 27.79 20.50 -40.40
CA ASP A 24 28.50 20.55 -39.16
C ASP A 24 27.64 20.74 -37.92
N THR A 25 27.78 19.81 -36.94
CA THR A 25 27.41 20.07 -35.57
C THR A 25 28.63 19.68 -34.70
N PRO A 26 29.08 20.54 -33.78
CA PRO A 26 30.34 20.32 -33.07
C PRO A 26 30.21 19.15 -32.09
N ALA A 27 31.21 18.28 -32.18
CA ALA A 27 31.42 17.14 -31.29
C ALA A 27 31.46 17.58 -29.81
N ARG A 28 30.50 17.10 -29.03
CA ARG A 28 30.59 17.10 -27.58
C ARG A 28 31.55 15.99 -27.16
N SER A 29 32.72 16.40 -26.74
CA SER A 29 33.69 15.55 -26.06
C SER A 29 33.06 14.85 -24.83
N PRO A 30 33.35 13.57 -24.57
CA PRO A 30 32.97 12.94 -23.32
C PRO A 30 33.73 13.65 -22.18
N ARG A 31 33.00 14.23 -21.25
CA ARG A 31 33.59 14.72 -19.99
C ARG A 31 34.08 13.50 -19.22
N LEU A 32 35.38 13.28 -19.23
CA LEU A 32 36.06 12.48 -18.23
C LEU A 32 35.71 13.05 -16.86
N ILE A 33 35.05 12.23 -16.02
CA ILE A 33 34.90 12.49 -14.61
C ILE A 33 36.32 12.50 -14.05
N GLN A 34 36.84 13.68 -13.77
CA GLN A 34 38.05 13.82 -12.98
C GLN A 34 37.80 13.19 -11.62
N SER A 35 38.61 12.19 -11.28
CA SER A 35 38.69 11.61 -9.94
C SER A 35 38.75 12.72 -8.92
N GLU A 36 37.86 12.65 -7.91
CA GLU A 36 37.91 13.49 -6.74
C GLU A 36 39.31 13.45 -6.13
N ALA A 37 40.02 14.55 -6.22
CA ALA A 37 41.26 14.74 -5.50
C ALA A 37 40.93 14.61 -4.01
N THR A 38 41.40 13.56 -3.38
CA THR A 38 41.41 13.41 -1.94
C THR A 38 42.10 14.63 -1.39
N THR A 39 41.31 15.54 -0.82
CA THR A 39 41.84 16.73 -0.12
C THR A 39 42.45 16.19 1.16
N GLU A 40 43.75 15.95 1.18
CA GLU A 40 44.51 15.71 2.40
C GLU A 40 44.32 16.93 3.28
N ILE A 41 43.57 16.78 4.40
CA ILE A 41 43.45 17.82 5.41
C ILE A 41 44.78 17.83 6.17
N PRO A 42 45.58 18.88 6.06
CA PRO A 42 46.87 18.92 6.73
C PRO A 42 46.65 18.98 8.24
N ILE A 43 47.23 18.01 8.95
CA ILE A 43 47.07 17.76 10.40
C ILE A 43 47.37 19.03 11.26
N HIS A 44 48.21 19.94 10.77
CA HIS A 44 48.54 21.17 11.44
C HIS A 44 47.36 22.18 11.55
N LEU A 45 46.29 21.99 10.78
CA LEU A 45 45.06 22.82 10.91
C LEU A 45 44.12 22.32 12.00
N LEU A 46 44.30 21.11 12.51
CA LEU A 46 43.53 20.53 13.59
C LEU A 46 44.00 20.96 14.98
N PHE A 47 45.26 21.49 15.07
CA PHE A 47 45.85 21.92 16.32
C PHE A 47 46.43 23.33 16.12
N ARG A 48 45.54 24.28 15.80
CA ARG A 48 45.94 25.70 15.77
C ARG A 48 45.83 26.27 17.17
N ASP A 49 46.96 26.35 17.85
CA ASP A 49 47.10 27.23 19.01
C ASP A 49 47.11 28.65 18.49
N ASP A 50 46.01 29.37 18.59
CA ASP A 50 45.94 30.81 18.36
C ASP A 50 46.47 31.53 19.61
N PRO A 51 47.61 32.24 19.56
CA PRO A 51 48.05 33.06 20.63
C PRO A 51 47.41 34.44 20.49
N GLY A 52 46.24 34.65 21.10
CA GLY A 52 45.68 35.99 21.17
C GLY A 52 44.19 36.15 21.29
N ASP A 53 43.57 35.67 22.37
CA ASP A 53 42.35 36.26 22.89
C ASP A 53 42.33 36.14 24.44
N PRO A 54 42.33 37.23 25.17
CA PRO A 54 42.37 37.20 26.63
C PRO A 54 40.95 37.06 27.18
N GLY A 55 40.69 35.93 27.80
CA GLY A 55 39.68 35.95 28.84
C GLY A 55 38.43 35.11 28.69
N VAL A 56 38.52 33.79 28.79
CA VAL A 56 37.56 33.01 29.57
C VAL A 56 38.33 31.90 30.29
N SER A 57 38.63 32.15 31.56
CA SER A 57 39.17 31.15 32.48
C SER A 57 38.11 30.08 32.76
N LEU A 58 38.18 28.95 32.08
CA LEU A 58 37.48 27.75 32.49
C LEU A 58 38.27 27.09 33.60
N ALA A 59 37.75 27.17 34.83
CA ALA A 59 38.28 26.48 35.99
C ALA A 59 38.47 24.99 35.71
N PRO A 60 39.60 24.38 36.11
CA PRO A 60 39.82 22.94 35.91
C PRO A 60 38.80 22.14 36.68
N ALA A 61 38.01 21.35 35.95
CA ALA A 61 37.11 20.37 36.54
C ALA A 61 37.95 19.33 37.28
N VAL A 62 38.06 19.46 38.59
CA VAL A 62 38.65 18.45 39.49
C VAL A 62 37.78 17.21 39.43
N VAL A 63 38.22 16.24 38.68
CA VAL A 63 37.65 14.88 38.70
C VAL A 63 38.02 14.26 40.04
N ARG A 64 37.20 14.44 41.07
CA ARG A 64 37.26 13.67 42.32
C ARG A 64 36.93 12.21 41.98
N ARG A 65 37.97 11.41 41.89
CA ARG A 65 37.88 9.95 41.85
C ARG A 65 37.30 9.47 43.19
N ARG A 66 35.94 9.30 43.22
CA ARG A 66 35.28 8.61 44.31
C ARG A 66 35.57 7.13 44.17
N GLN A 67 36.50 6.61 45.03
CA GLN A 67 36.52 5.20 45.36
C GLN A 67 35.29 4.92 46.24
N GLY A 68 34.39 4.07 45.75
CA GLY A 68 33.20 3.68 46.49
C GLY A 68 32.40 2.71 45.67
N THR A 69 32.48 1.41 45.99
CA THR A 69 31.50 0.33 45.86
C THR A 69 30.64 0.34 44.59
N GLY A 70 30.87 -0.72 43.82
CA GLY A 70 30.30 -1.02 42.50
C GLY A 70 28.78 -1.15 42.41
N GLU A 71 28.09 -0.02 42.53
CA GLU A 71 26.70 0.07 42.13
C GLU A 71 26.61 1.19 41.10
N GLN A 72 26.80 0.78 39.82
CA GLN A 72 26.46 1.69 38.73
C GLN A 72 24.94 1.96 38.83
N PRO A 73 24.49 3.22 38.94
CA PRO A 73 23.09 3.52 38.76
C PRO A 73 22.74 3.10 37.35
N ARG A 74 21.88 2.09 37.22
CA ARG A 74 21.18 1.78 35.98
C ARG A 74 20.44 3.06 35.59
N THR A 75 21.04 3.88 34.76
CA THR A 75 20.29 4.88 34.02
C THR A 75 19.28 4.10 33.20
N THR A 76 18.09 3.97 33.72
CA THR A 76 16.92 3.62 32.93
C THR A 76 16.85 4.71 31.87
N ARG A 77 17.45 4.44 30.72
CA ARG A 77 17.21 5.22 29.50
C ARG A 77 15.70 5.12 29.30
N ARG A 78 15.00 6.15 29.79
CA ARG A 78 13.60 6.34 29.45
C ARG A 78 13.55 6.22 27.93
N PRO A 79 12.79 5.27 27.36
CA PRO A 79 12.68 5.19 25.92
C PRO A 79 12.25 6.57 25.47
N VAL A 80 13.08 7.22 24.67
CA VAL A 80 12.68 8.45 24.00
C VAL A 80 11.44 8.05 23.22
N ALA A 81 10.29 8.50 23.71
CA ALA A 81 9.04 8.30 23.00
C ALA A 81 9.28 8.92 21.63
N THR A 82 9.44 8.08 20.64
CA THR A 82 9.56 8.49 19.24
C THR A 82 8.33 9.36 19.01
N ALA A 83 8.50 10.65 18.81
CA ALA A 83 7.40 11.58 18.60
C ALA A 83 6.56 10.98 17.48
N ALA A 84 5.31 10.66 17.80
CA ALA A 84 4.38 10.12 16.83
C ALA A 84 4.34 11.12 15.67
N ARG A 85 4.69 10.66 14.47
CA ARG A 85 4.64 11.49 13.27
C ARG A 85 3.22 12.06 13.17
N PRO A 86 3.05 13.39 13.04
CA PRO A 86 1.72 13.95 12.91
C PRO A 86 1.04 13.32 11.70
N LEU A 87 -0.11 12.70 11.94
CA LEU A 87 -0.95 12.18 10.87
C LEU A 87 -1.38 13.33 9.96
N PRO A 88 -1.50 13.12 8.66
CA PRO A 88 -1.98 14.15 7.74
C PRO A 88 -3.36 14.63 8.21
N VAL A 89 -3.47 15.93 8.49
CA VAL A 89 -4.73 16.55 8.89
C VAL A 89 -5.59 16.67 7.63
N VAL A 90 -6.54 15.76 7.48
CA VAL A 90 -7.56 15.85 6.44
C VAL A 90 -8.63 16.83 6.90
N ASP A 91 -9.09 17.67 5.95
CA ASP A 91 -10.15 18.64 6.18
C ASP A 91 -11.38 17.96 6.84
N PRO A 92 -11.79 18.39 8.05
CA PRO A 92 -12.94 17.81 8.75
C PRO A 92 -14.24 17.94 7.96
N ASP A 93 -14.35 18.91 7.05
CA ASP A 93 -15.53 19.11 6.19
C ASP A 93 -15.66 18.08 5.07
N LEU A 94 -14.61 17.32 4.76
CA LEU A 94 -14.62 16.24 3.76
C LEU A 94 -15.25 14.94 4.23
N GLY A 95 -15.77 14.86 5.46
CA GLY A 95 -16.45 13.67 5.97
C GLY A 95 -17.68 13.30 5.12
N GLU A 96 -17.93 11.99 4.97
CA GLU A 96 -19.06 11.49 4.19
C GLU A 96 -20.39 11.95 4.79
N ARG A 97 -21.17 12.70 3.99
CA ARG A 97 -22.51 13.16 4.34
C ARG A 97 -23.52 12.58 3.35
N PRO A 98 -24.71 12.12 3.78
CA PRO A 98 -25.69 11.61 2.86
C PRO A 98 -26.18 12.73 1.92
N ALA A 99 -26.11 12.48 0.63
CA ALA A 99 -26.64 13.41 -0.37
C ALA A 99 -28.17 13.29 -0.47
N ARG A 100 -28.82 14.40 -0.79
CA ARG A 100 -30.26 14.42 -1.08
C ARG A 100 -30.49 13.81 -2.46
N VAL A 101 -31.11 12.66 -2.50
CA VAL A 101 -31.51 11.96 -3.72
C VAL A 101 -33.01 11.67 -3.67
N LEU A 102 -33.68 11.88 -4.78
CA LEU A 102 -35.10 11.56 -4.92
C LEU A 102 -35.29 10.13 -5.45
N PRO A 103 -36.44 9.50 -5.20
CA PRO A 103 -36.76 8.22 -5.84
C PRO A 103 -36.70 8.37 -7.37
N GLY A 104 -36.21 7.36 -8.07
CA GLY A 104 -36.12 7.37 -9.53
C GLY A 104 -37.45 7.61 -10.23
N ALA A 105 -38.56 7.24 -9.61
CA ALA A 105 -39.91 7.52 -10.08
C ALA A 105 -40.13 9.01 -10.39
N VAL A 106 -39.63 9.91 -9.56
CA VAL A 106 -39.76 11.37 -9.79
C VAL A 106 -39.12 11.77 -11.12
N GLY A 107 -37.94 11.23 -11.42
CA GLY A 107 -37.27 11.50 -12.70
C GLY A 107 -38.01 10.90 -13.90
N VAL A 108 -38.56 9.71 -13.75
CA VAL A 108 -39.37 9.06 -14.79
C VAL A 108 -40.65 9.85 -15.04
N PHE A 109 -41.40 10.20 -13.99
CA PHE A 109 -42.63 11.01 -14.14
C PHE A 109 -42.33 12.40 -14.69
N GLY A 110 -41.30 13.08 -14.22
CA GLY A 110 -40.87 14.39 -14.75
C GLY A 110 -40.47 14.29 -16.21
N GLY A 111 -39.67 13.29 -16.57
CA GLY A 111 -39.22 13.04 -17.94
C GLY A 111 -40.39 12.70 -18.88
N THR A 112 -41.28 11.80 -18.49
CA THR A 112 -42.47 11.43 -19.28
C THR A 112 -43.46 12.61 -19.43
N ALA A 113 -43.70 13.41 -18.37
CA ALA A 113 -44.48 14.62 -18.42
C ALA A 113 -43.87 15.64 -19.37
N GLY A 114 -42.53 15.80 -19.40
CA GLY A 114 -41.83 16.63 -20.35
C GLY A 114 -41.99 16.18 -21.79
N VAL A 115 -41.88 14.88 -22.06
CA VAL A 115 -42.11 14.32 -23.41
C VAL A 115 -43.56 14.50 -23.83
N ALA A 116 -44.53 14.24 -22.93
CA ALA A 116 -45.94 14.49 -23.21
C ALA A 116 -46.23 15.99 -23.50
N GLY A 117 -45.57 16.88 -22.73
CA GLY A 117 -45.62 18.31 -22.99
C GLY A 117 -45.08 18.72 -24.34
N CYS A 118 -43.96 18.11 -24.76
CA CYS A 118 -43.43 18.33 -26.11
C CYS A 118 -44.40 17.85 -27.20
N ALA A 119 -45.01 16.67 -27.01
CA ALA A 119 -45.98 16.13 -27.94
C ALA A 119 -47.22 17.04 -28.05
N ALA A 120 -47.73 17.55 -26.88
CA ALA A 120 -48.82 18.47 -26.83
C ALA A 120 -48.51 19.82 -27.48
N ALA A 121 -47.29 20.35 -27.31
CA ALA A 121 -46.84 21.57 -27.96
C ALA A 121 -46.75 21.42 -29.48
N LEU A 122 -46.24 20.28 -29.97
CA LEU A 122 -46.19 19.96 -31.39
C LEU A 122 -47.60 19.77 -31.98
N TRP A 123 -48.50 19.13 -31.23
CA TRP A 123 -49.92 18.98 -31.59
C TRP A 123 -50.60 20.35 -31.69
N TRP A 124 -50.40 21.19 -30.69
CA TRP A 124 -50.92 22.58 -30.70
C TRP A 124 -50.38 23.40 -31.88
N ALA A 125 -49.10 23.18 -32.23
CA ALA A 125 -48.48 23.84 -33.38
C ALA A 125 -48.96 23.31 -34.74
N GLY A 126 -49.71 22.19 -34.77
CA GLY A 126 -50.21 21.58 -36.03
C GLY A 126 -49.14 20.85 -36.83
N VAL A 127 -47.97 20.58 -36.21
CA VAL A 127 -46.81 19.94 -36.86
C VAL A 127 -46.93 18.41 -36.88
N LEU A 128 -47.74 17.83 -35.97
CA LEU A 128 -47.94 16.36 -35.90
C LEU A 128 -48.74 15.84 -37.09
N PRO A 129 -48.22 14.85 -37.84
CA PRO A 129 -48.96 14.20 -38.92
C PRO A 129 -50.20 13.53 -38.35
N GLU A 130 -51.35 13.62 -39.07
CA GLU A 130 -52.61 13.03 -38.64
C GLU A 130 -52.56 11.57 -38.20
N PRO A 131 -51.79 10.63 -38.83
CA PRO A 131 -51.78 9.24 -38.38
C PRO A 131 -51.14 9.09 -36.99
N VAL A 132 -50.15 9.97 -36.66
CA VAL A 132 -49.51 9.94 -35.31
C VAL A 132 -50.46 10.56 -34.26
N ALA A 133 -51.18 11.61 -34.59
CA ALA A 133 -52.15 12.23 -33.70
C ALA A 133 -53.33 11.26 -33.36
N ARG A 134 -53.82 10.53 -34.39
CA ARG A 134 -54.85 9.48 -34.19
C ARG A 134 -54.34 8.30 -33.37
N ALA A 135 -53.11 7.81 -33.61
CA ALA A 135 -52.52 6.75 -32.83
C ALA A 135 -52.27 7.13 -31.36
N ALA A 136 -52.03 8.41 -31.08
CA ALA A 136 -51.86 8.96 -29.73
C ALA A 136 -53.23 9.33 -29.05
N GLY A 137 -54.37 9.12 -29.72
CA GLY A 137 -55.69 9.46 -29.18
C GLY A 137 -55.97 10.98 -29.09
N LEU A 138 -55.16 11.79 -29.77
CA LEU A 138 -55.27 13.24 -29.74
C LEU A 138 -56.27 13.69 -30.84
N PHE A 139 -57.56 13.73 -30.54
CA PHE A 139 -58.60 14.14 -31.47
C PHE A 139 -58.65 15.68 -31.56
N ARG A 140 -58.60 16.22 -32.79
CA ARG A 140 -58.81 17.66 -33.02
C ARG A 140 -60.28 17.84 -33.40
N PRO A 141 -61.07 18.51 -32.56
CA PRO A 141 -62.51 18.63 -32.82
C PRO A 141 -62.88 19.59 -33.96
N ASP A 142 -61.90 20.35 -34.44
CA ASP A 142 -62.14 21.39 -35.45
C ASP A 142 -61.97 20.82 -36.85
N GLY A 143 -63.06 20.46 -37.49
CA GLY A 143 -63.15 19.91 -38.84
C GLY A 143 -62.76 20.80 -39.99
N HIS A 144 -61.76 21.65 -39.82
CA HIS A 144 -61.18 22.45 -40.91
C HIS A 144 -59.88 21.78 -41.40
N GLY A 145 -60.06 20.83 -42.29
CA GLY A 145 -59.00 20.21 -43.06
C GLY A 145 -58.39 21.15 -44.11
N GLY A 146 -57.78 22.21 -43.67
CA GLY A 146 -56.97 23.07 -44.50
C GLY A 146 -55.54 22.96 -43.99
N TYR A 147 -54.61 22.46 -44.83
CA TYR A 147 -53.17 22.72 -44.69
C TYR A 147 -52.96 24.21 -44.97
N ASP A 148 -53.52 25.06 -44.06
CA ASP A 148 -53.22 26.48 -44.12
C ASP A 148 -51.75 26.64 -43.85
N ALA A 149 -51.12 27.40 -44.73
CA ALA A 149 -49.68 27.63 -44.85
C ALA A 149 -49.00 27.67 -43.46
N TYR A 150 -48.05 26.84 -43.31
CA TYR A 150 -47.18 26.77 -42.15
C TYR A 150 -46.68 28.20 -41.81
N THR A 151 -47.34 28.88 -40.92
CA THR A 151 -46.96 30.22 -40.44
C THR A 151 -45.82 30.15 -39.41
N GLY A 152 -45.16 29.00 -39.30
CA GLY A 152 -44.08 28.83 -38.33
C GLY A 152 -44.60 28.71 -36.88
N LEU A 153 -43.76 28.21 -36.01
CA LEU A 153 -44.04 28.13 -34.55
C LEU A 153 -44.04 29.54 -33.97
N GLY A 154 -45.16 29.94 -33.35
CA GLY A 154 -45.25 31.21 -32.60
C GLY A 154 -44.35 31.16 -31.34
N LEU A 155 -44.09 32.35 -30.78
CA LEU A 155 -43.22 32.49 -29.60
C LEU A 155 -43.71 31.60 -28.40
N ALA A 156 -45.00 31.52 -28.18
CA ALA A 156 -45.63 30.72 -27.12
C ALA A 156 -45.39 29.21 -27.34
N GLN A 157 -45.49 28.76 -28.58
CA GLN A 157 -45.26 27.34 -28.93
C GLN A 157 -43.77 26.96 -28.82
N TRP A 158 -42.86 27.85 -29.22
CA TRP A 158 -41.43 27.68 -28.97
C TRP A 158 -41.09 27.64 -27.49
N ALA A 159 -41.67 28.54 -26.68
CA ALA A 159 -41.47 28.56 -25.24
C ALA A 159 -42.01 27.30 -24.56
N SER A 160 -43.17 26.79 -24.97
CA SER A 160 -43.75 25.57 -24.43
C SER A 160 -42.92 24.31 -24.80
N LEU A 161 -42.43 24.26 -26.06
CA LEU A 161 -41.57 23.17 -26.52
C LEU A 161 -40.22 23.19 -25.81
N ALA A 162 -39.60 24.36 -25.68
CA ALA A 162 -38.34 24.50 -24.94
C ALA A 162 -38.47 24.15 -23.45
N GLY A 163 -39.54 24.63 -22.81
CA GLY A 163 -39.80 24.32 -21.37
C GLY A 163 -40.06 22.84 -21.12
N SER A 164 -40.92 22.22 -21.93
CA SER A 164 -41.20 20.79 -21.84
C SER A 164 -40.00 19.92 -22.22
N GLY A 165 -39.23 20.32 -23.25
CA GLY A 165 -37.97 19.67 -23.62
C GLY A 165 -36.91 19.75 -22.50
N ALA A 166 -36.78 20.92 -21.88
CA ALA A 166 -35.91 21.08 -20.71
C ALA A 166 -36.34 20.20 -19.53
N LEU A 167 -37.66 20.13 -19.29
CA LEU A 167 -38.21 19.25 -18.24
C LEU A 167 -37.90 17.75 -18.53
N ALA A 168 -38.08 17.33 -19.79
CA ALA A 168 -37.75 15.97 -20.21
C ALA A 168 -36.26 15.66 -20.03
N LEU A 169 -35.37 16.54 -20.49
CA LEU A 169 -33.93 16.37 -20.32
C LEU A 169 -33.50 16.36 -18.85
N PHE A 170 -34.08 17.22 -18.03
CA PHE A 170 -33.80 17.30 -16.61
C PHE A 170 -34.32 16.06 -15.86
N GLY A 171 -35.52 15.58 -16.21
CA GLY A 171 -36.12 14.38 -15.65
C GLY A 171 -35.29 13.13 -15.95
N PHE A 172 -35.03 12.85 -17.23
CA PHE A 172 -34.27 11.67 -17.64
C PHE A 172 -32.79 11.78 -17.39
N GLY A 173 -32.19 12.97 -17.59
CA GLY A 173 -30.77 13.23 -17.35
C GLY A 173 -30.35 13.05 -15.90
N GLY A 174 -31.29 13.21 -14.96
CA GLY A 174 -31.09 12.97 -13.54
C GLY A 174 -31.15 11.50 -13.12
N LEU A 175 -31.65 10.59 -13.97
CA LEU A 175 -31.76 9.18 -13.63
C LEU A 175 -30.40 8.53 -13.47
N ALA A 176 -30.21 7.88 -12.33
CA ALA A 176 -29.01 7.14 -12.02
C ALA A 176 -29.38 5.78 -11.40
N ARG A 177 -28.60 4.76 -11.74
CA ARG A 177 -28.76 3.41 -11.16
C ARG A 177 -27.64 3.12 -10.17
N GLY A 178 -27.96 3.08 -8.88
CA GLY A 178 -27.05 2.64 -7.82
C GLY A 178 -26.85 1.12 -7.86
N ARG A 179 -25.60 0.68 -7.76
CA ARG A 179 -25.25 -0.74 -7.66
C ARG A 179 -24.78 -1.04 -6.23
N VAL A 180 -25.06 -2.27 -5.76
CA VAL A 180 -24.53 -2.77 -4.49
C VAL A 180 -22.99 -2.71 -4.52
N GLY A 181 -22.40 -2.27 -3.40
CA GLY A 181 -20.94 -2.19 -3.27
C GLY A 181 -20.30 -0.98 -3.96
N THR A 182 -21.09 0.01 -4.40
CA THR A 182 -20.55 1.26 -4.96
C THR A 182 -21.16 2.47 -4.27
N ALA A 183 -20.34 3.47 -4.04
CA ALA A 183 -20.76 4.79 -3.58
C ALA A 183 -20.56 5.81 -4.70
N TRP A 184 -21.42 6.82 -4.73
CA TRP A 184 -21.31 7.95 -5.64
C TRP A 184 -20.98 9.19 -4.84
N VAL A 185 -19.88 9.83 -5.16
CA VAL A 185 -19.49 11.12 -4.59
C VAL A 185 -19.99 12.22 -5.52
N LEU A 186 -20.79 13.11 -4.98
CA LEU A 186 -21.46 14.19 -5.74
C LEU A 186 -20.75 15.50 -5.47
N THR A 187 -20.34 16.18 -6.56
CA THR A 187 -19.75 17.53 -6.49
C THR A 187 -20.49 18.47 -7.41
N LEU A 188 -20.59 19.73 -7.01
CA LEU A 188 -21.19 20.80 -7.80
C LEU A 188 -20.23 21.99 -7.82
N PHE A 189 -19.74 22.36 -8.98
CA PHE A 189 -18.78 23.46 -9.16
C PHE A 189 -17.59 23.37 -8.17
N GLY A 190 -17.01 22.18 -8.04
CA GLY A 190 -15.88 21.94 -7.14
C GLY A 190 -16.25 21.78 -5.65
N ARG A 191 -17.51 21.99 -5.25
CA ARG A 191 -17.95 21.82 -3.85
C ARG A 191 -18.54 20.44 -3.63
N TYR A 192 -18.16 19.77 -2.57
CA TYR A 192 -18.75 18.50 -2.13
C TYR A 192 -20.20 18.70 -1.67
N ARG A 193 -21.12 17.88 -2.19
CA ARG A 193 -22.56 17.96 -1.87
C ARG A 193 -23.10 16.73 -1.15
N GLY A 194 -22.29 15.70 -1.02
CA GLY A 194 -22.62 14.48 -0.31
C GLY A 194 -22.35 13.22 -1.11
N SER A 195 -22.50 12.06 -0.46
CA SER A 195 -22.30 10.75 -1.06
C SER A 195 -23.60 9.95 -1.06
N VAL A 196 -23.75 9.07 -2.05
CA VAL A 196 -24.93 8.21 -2.20
C VAL A 196 -24.48 6.76 -2.21
N ARG A 197 -24.97 5.99 -1.24
CA ARG A 197 -24.77 4.51 -1.18
C ARG A 197 -26.06 3.74 -1.49
N ARG A 198 -27.11 4.47 -1.88
CA ARG A 198 -28.41 3.85 -2.15
C ARG A 198 -28.35 3.00 -3.42
N THR A 199 -29.01 1.85 -3.37
CA THR A 199 -29.15 0.93 -4.50
C THR A 199 -30.50 1.14 -5.20
N GLY A 200 -30.57 0.79 -6.48
CA GLY A 200 -31.77 0.92 -7.28
C GLY A 200 -31.79 2.17 -8.14
N LEU A 201 -32.95 2.46 -8.71
CA LEU A 201 -33.18 3.64 -9.53
C LEU A 201 -33.37 4.87 -8.65
N MET A 202 -32.59 5.89 -8.87
CA MET A 202 -32.65 7.16 -8.14
C MET A 202 -32.56 8.32 -9.11
N TRP A 203 -33.10 9.44 -8.68
CA TRP A 203 -32.92 10.68 -9.40
C TRP A 203 -31.95 11.60 -8.66
N VAL A 204 -30.94 12.02 -9.34
CA VAL A 204 -29.87 12.90 -8.85
C VAL A 204 -29.82 14.09 -9.80
N ASN A 205 -29.73 15.32 -9.29
CA ASN A 205 -29.63 16.50 -10.12
C ASN A 205 -28.58 16.32 -11.24
N PRO A 206 -28.96 16.44 -12.51
CA PRO A 206 -28.06 16.21 -13.64
C PRO A 206 -26.84 17.15 -13.71
N LEU A 207 -26.92 18.29 -13.02
CA LEU A 207 -25.80 19.25 -12.95
C LEU A 207 -24.70 18.81 -11.99
N LEU A 208 -24.93 17.77 -11.16
CA LEU A 208 -23.93 17.24 -10.24
C LEU A 208 -22.96 16.33 -10.97
N LEU A 209 -21.67 16.63 -10.82
CA LEU A 209 -20.60 15.73 -11.24
C LEU A 209 -20.61 14.50 -10.32
N ARG A 210 -20.56 13.30 -10.92
CA ARG A 210 -20.71 12.02 -10.22
C ARG A 210 -19.40 11.23 -10.33
N ARG A 211 -18.69 11.01 -9.22
CA ARG A 211 -17.56 10.07 -9.15
C ARG A 211 -18.01 8.79 -8.48
N ARG A 212 -17.74 7.66 -9.13
CA ARG A 212 -18.08 6.34 -8.62
C ARG A 212 -16.88 5.74 -7.91
N VAL A 213 -17.09 5.23 -6.69
CA VAL A 213 -16.09 4.55 -5.86
C VAL A 213 -16.59 3.17 -5.49
N ASP A 214 -15.73 2.16 -5.57
CA ASP A 214 -16.01 0.81 -5.08
C ASP A 214 -15.72 0.75 -3.58
N VAL A 215 -16.73 0.38 -2.79
CA VAL A 215 -16.66 0.30 -1.32
C VAL A 215 -16.63 -1.14 -0.82
N ARG A 216 -16.51 -2.10 -1.71
CA ARG A 216 -16.40 -3.52 -1.36
C ARG A 216 -15.05 -3.82 -0.73
N LEU A 217 -15.01 -4.93 0.00
CA LEU A 217 -13.77 -5.48 0.50
C LEU A 217 -12.88 -5.90 -0.67
N ARG A 218 -11.62 -5.51 -0.63
CA ARG A 218 -10.61 -5.81 -1.63
C ARG A 218 -9.39 -6.44 -1.00
N HIS A 219 -8.77 -7.33 -1.74
CA HIS A 219 -7.45 -7.86 -1.46
C HIS A 219 -6.46 -7.21 -2.42
N TRP A 220 -5.36 -6.78 -1.88
CA TRP A 220 -4.23 -6.31 -2.68
C TRP A 220 -2.96 -7.01 -2.20
N ARG A 221 -2.24 -7.59 -3.13
CA ARG A 221 -0.93 -8.19 -2.89
C ARG A 221 0.12 -7.27 -3.48
N SER A 222 1.11 -6.90 -2.68
CA SER A 222 2.21 -6.08 -3.15
C SER A 222 3.11 -6.85 -4.12
N GLU A 223 3.81 -6.12 -4.95
CA GLU A 223 5.02 -6.62 -5.60
C GLU A 223 6.11 -6.88 -4.54
N PRO A 224 7.15 -7.68 -4.85
CA PRO A 224 8.27 -7.87 -3.95
C PRO A 224 8.98 -6.53 -3.67
N MET A 225 8.81 -6.00 -2.46
CA MET A 225 9.38 -4.73 -2.03
C MET A 225 10.73 -4.96 -1.35
N PRO A 226 11.75 -4.14 -1.64
CA PRO A 226 13.02 -4.18 -0.93
C PRO A 226 12.82 -3.64 0.48
N ALA A 227 13.38 -4.33 1.47
CA ALA A 227 13.38 -3.91 2.86
C ALA A 227 14.70 -4.29 3.52
N VAL A 228 14.97 -3.71 4.69
CA VAL A 228 16.18 -3.99 5.46
C VAL A 228 15.75 -4.33 6.88
N ASP A 229 16.34 -5.41 7.44
CA ASP A 229 16.08 -5.80 8.81
C ASP A 229 16.88 -4.94 9.82
N ARG A 230 16.72 -5.23 11.10
CA ARG A 230 17.49 -4.56 12.18
C ARG A 230 19.01 -4.76 12.05
N GLY A 231 19.44 -5.85 11.44
CA GLY A 231 20.85 -6.19 11.24
C GLY A 231 21.48 -5.59 9.98
N GLY A 232 20.71 -4.82 9.19
CA GLY A 232 21.17 -4.29 7.90
C GLY A 232 21.10 -5.31 6.76
N VAL A 233 20.42 -6.43 6.97
CA VAL A 233 20.29 -7.49 5.97
C VAL A 233 19.19 -7.14 4.97
N ALA A 234 19.49 -7.17 3.69
CA ALA A 234 18.55 -6.88 2.63
C ALA A 234 17.54 -8.02 2.44
N LEU A 235 16.27 -7.66 2.43
CA LEU A 235 15.14 -8.58 2.31
C LEU A 235 14.26 -8.19 1.11
N ARG A 236 13.53 -9.17 0.59
CA ARG A 236 12.40 -8.98 -0.32
C ARG A 236 11.13 -9.45 0.36
N VAL A 237 10.15 -8.58 0.45
CA VAL A 237 8.92 -8.83 1.19
C VAL A 237 7.71 -8.62 0.31
N VAL A 238 6.76 -9.54 0.41
CA VAL A 238 5.44 -9.44 -0.22
C VAL A 238 4.39 -9.36 0.87
N VAL A 239 3.57 -8.32 0.83
CA VAL A 239 2.50 -8.08 1.81
C VAL A 239 1.14 -8.25 1.16
N LEU A 240 0.24 -8.95 1.84
CA LEU A 240 -1.17 -9.05 1.49
C LEU A 240 -1.96 -8.11 2.38
N VAL A 241 -2.68 -7.19 1.78
CA VAL A 241 -3.53 -6.21 2.48
C VAL A 241 -4.98 -6.44 2.14
N VAL A 242 -5.82 -6.54 3.17
CA VAL A 242 -7.27 -6.61 3.06
C VAL A 242 -7.85 -5.28 3.52
N TRP A 243 -8.55 -4.59 2.64
CA TRP A 243 -9.00 -3.23 2.87
C TRP A 243 -10.32 -2.90 2.17
N ARG A 244 -10.97 -1.82 2.59
CA ARG A 244 -12.11 -1.23 1.89
C ARG A 244 -12.14 0.29 2.04
N VAL A 245 -12.92 0.95 1.19
CA VAL A 245 -13.20 2.38 1.35
C VAL A 245 -14.37 2.54 2.34
N LYS A 246 -14.07 3.10 3.53
CA LYS A 246 -15.05 3.41 4.57
C LYS A 246 -15.73 4.76 4.30
N ASP A 247 -14.93 5.76 3.94
CA ASP A 247 -15.41 7.11 3.60
C ASP A 247 -15.06 7.41 2.13
N ALA A 248 -16.08 7.37 1.27
CA ALA A 248 -15.89 7.58 -0.17
C ALA A 248 -15.51 9.05 -0.51
N ALA A 249 -15.95 10.01 0.31
CA ALA A 249 -15.65 11.41 0.09
C ALA A 249 -14.16 11.70 0.36
N ARG A 250 -13.65 11.25 1.51
CA ARG A 250 -12.23 11.39 1.86
C ARG A 250 -11.33 10.67 0.88
N ALA A 251 -11.67 9.44 0.51
CA ALA A 251 -10.88 8.64 -0.42
C ALA A 251 -10.82 9.21 -1.85
N THR A 252 -11.76 10.09 -2.21
CA THR A 252 -11.85 10.64 -3.58
C THR A 252 -11.42 12.09 -3.67
N LEU A 253 -11.64 12.87 -2.61
CA LEU A 253 -11.40 14.31 -2.58
C LEU A 253 -10.20 14.68 -1.72
N GLY A 254 -9.81 13.83 -0.75
CA GLY A 254 -8.67 14.07 0.13
C GLY A 254 -7.34 13.66 -0.48
N VAL A 255 -7.34 12.74 -1.44
CA VAL A 255 -6.14 12.28 -2.15
C VAL A 255 -6.42 12.12 -3.63
N ALA A 256 -5.40 12.25 -4.45
CA ALA A 256 -5.52 12.13 -5.90
C ALA A 256 -5.89 10.70 -6.32
N ASP A 257 -5.16 9.73 -5.82
CA ASP A 257 -5.45 8.30 -5.95
C ASP A 257 -5.25 7.58 -4.61
N HIS A 258 -6.34 7.08 -4.06
CA HIS A 258 -6.33 6.37 -2.79
C HIS A 258 -5.65 4.99 -2.87
N GLN A 259 -5.54 4.40 -4.06
CA GLN A 259 -4.85 3.12 -4.24
C GLN A 259 -3.33 3.32 -4.25
N GLU A 260 -2.86 4.36 -4.94
CA GLU A 260 -1.44 4.72 -4.95
C GLU A 260 -0.99 5.15 -3.55
N TYR A 261 -1.78 6.00 -2.89
CA TYR A 261 -1.53 6.38 -1.50
C TYR A 261 -1.40 5.16 -0.57
N LEU A 262 -2.29 4.16 -0.73
CA LEU A 262 -2.23 2.93 0.06
C LEU A 262 -0.93 2.15 -0.22
N ARG A 263 -0.47 2.08 -1.47
CA ARG A 263 0.78 1.41 -1.83
C ARG A 263 1.98 2.06 -1.15
N GLU A 264 2.08 3.36 -1.23
CA GLU A 264 3.16 4.13 -0.58
C GLU A 264 3.15 3.96 0.95
N CYS A 265 1.96 3.99 1.57
CA CYS A 265 1.80 3.73 3.00
C CYS A 265 2.26 2.32 3.37
N VAL A 266 1.90 1.29 2.57
CA VAL A 266 2.30 -0.10 2.82
C VAL A 266 3.80 -0.25 2.71
N GLU A 267 4.43 0.33 1.70
CA GLU A 267 5.88 0.29 1.54
C GLU A 267 6.59 0.96 2.73
N ALA A 268 6.17 2.17 3.09
CA ALA A 268 6.74 2.92 4.21
C ALA A 268 6.52 2.22 5.56
N ALA A 269 5.34 1.65 5.81
CA ALA A 269 5.03 0.93 7.04
C ALA A 269 5.83 -0.38 7.12
N THR A 270 5.93 -1.12 6.02
CA THR A 270 6.71 -2.36 5.92
C THR A 270 8.17 -2.11 6.23
N ALA A 271 8.80 -1.11 5.61
CA ALA A 271 10.18 -0.75 5.90
C ALA A 271 10.41 -0.41 7.37
N ARG A 272 9.48 0.32 8.01
CA ARG A 272 9.57 0.69 9.44
C ARG A 272 9.38 -0.48 10.39
N VAL A 273 8.51 -1.41 10.08
CA VAL A 273 8.26 -2.59 10.93
C VAL A 273 9.43 -3.56 10.83
N LEU A 274 9.89 -3.84 9.62
CA LEU A 274 10.95 -4.81 9.38
C LEU A 274 12.30 -4.34 9.95
N SER A 275 12.60 -3.05 9.89
CA SER A 275 13.83 -2.49 10.46
C SER A 275 13.94 -2.60 11.99
N ARG A 276 12.87 -3.00 12.68
CA ARG A 276 12.88 -3.14 14.15
C ARG A 276 13.28 -4.53 14.62
N LEU A 277 13.08 -5.53 13.80
CA LEU A 277 13.28 -6.94 14.15
C LEU A 277 14.37 -7.57 13.25
N PRO A 278 15.17 -8.50 13.77
CA PRO A 278 16.10 -9.26 12.94
C PRO A 278 15.34 -10.29 12.09
N ALA A 279 15.84 -10.56 10.89
CA ALA A 279 15.26 -11.58 10.01
C ALA A 279 15.31 -12.97 10.63
N ASP A 280 16.45 -13.32 11.24
CA ASP A 280 16.68 -14.59 11.95
C ASP A 280 17.41 -14.35 13.28
N ALA A 281 17.03 -15.10 14.33
CA ALA A 281 17.77 -15.19 15.58
C ALA A 281 18.68 -16.42 15.51
N PHE A 282 19.97 -16.22 15.28
CA PHE A 282 20.91 -17.32 15.18
C PHE A 282 21.37 -17.82 16.57
N HIS A 283 21.35 -16.98 17.60
CA HIS A 283 21.94 -17.28 18.91
C HIS A 283 21.00 -17.00 20.10
N ASP A 284 19.96 -16.15 19.91
CA ASP A 284 19.06 -15.73 20.99
C ASP A 284 17.62 -16.07 20.68
N ASP A 285 16.82 -16.37 21.70
CA ASP A 285 15.35 -16.52 21.60
C ASP A 285 14.66 -15.15 21.51
N THR A 286 15.15 -14.26 20.64
CA THR A 286 14.55 -12.96 20.43
C THR A 286 13.44 -13.06 19.38
N ALA A 287 12.43 -12.20 19.51
CA ALA A 287 11.39 -12.06 18.49
C ALA A 287 12.02 -11.73 17.13
N THR A 288 11.66 -12.47 16.11
CA THR A 288 12.17 -12.34 14.75
C THR A 288 11.05 -12.02 13.77
N LEU A 289 11.42 -11.66 12.55
CA LEU A 289 10.46 -11.48 11.44
C LEU A 289 9.74 -12.79 11.03
N ARG A 290 10.11 -13.93 11.62
CA ARG A 290 9.43 -15.22 11.40
C ARG A 290 8.12 -15.34 12.15
N ASP A 291 7.91 -14.56 13.20
CA ASP A 291 6.62 -14.42 13.85
C ASP A 291 5.70 -13.56 12.98
N ALA A 292 5.08 -14.21 11.98
CA ALA A 292 4.25 -13.56 11.00
C ALA A 292 3.03 -12.86 11.63
N ASP A 293 2.51 -13.40 12.73
CA ASP A 293 1.32 -12.87 13.40
C ASP A 293 1.67 -11.56 14.12
N ALA A 294 2.73 -11.53 14.92
CA ALA A 294 3.16 -10.33 15.63
C ALA A 294 3.57 -9.19 14.66
N VAL A 295 4.26 -9.55 13.58
CA VAL A 295 4.62 -8.59 12.51
C VAL A 295 3.37 -8.09 11.79
N GLY A 296 2.45 -8.98 11.44
CA GLY A 296 1.19 -8.66 10.78
C GLY A 296 0.30 -7.75 11.63
N ASP A 297 0.16 -8.01 12.91
CA ASP A 297 -0.60 -7.18 13.84
C ASP A 297 -0.02 -5.77 13.98
N THR A 298 1.32 -5.68 14.04
CA THR A 298 2.00 -4.40 14.14
C THR A 298 1.85 -3.60 12.86
N LEU A 299 1.97 -4.26 11.71
CA LEU A 299 1.79 -3.67 10.39
C LEU A 299 0.34 -3.20 10.19
N THR A 300 -0.63 -4.05 10.55
CA THR A 300 -2.07 -3.73 10.45
C THR A 300 -2.42 -2.49 11.28
N ARG A 301 -1.98 -2.42 12.54
CA ARG A 301 -2.23 -1.25 13.41
C ARG A 301 -1.61 0.03 12.86
N MET A 302 -0.39 -0.05 12.33
CA MET A 302 0.30 1.10 11.77
C MET A 302 -0.40 1.61 10.52
N LEU A 303 -0.72 0.70 9.60
CA LEU A 303 -1.43 1.03 8.36
C LEU A 303 -2.85 1.54 8.61
N ALA A 304 -3.59 0.94 9.57
CA ALA A 304 -4.91 1.41 9.93
C ALA A 304 -4.88 2.87 10.40
N ALA A 305 -3.91 3.23 11.24
CA ALA A 305 -3.77 4.61 11.71
C ALA A 305 -3.40 5.59 10.59
N GLU A 306 -2.57 5.19 9.61
CA GLU A 306 -2.17 6.05 8.49
C GLU A 306 -3.25 6.15 7.39
N ALA A 307 -4.06 5.11 7.21
CA ALA A 307 -5.10 5.05 6.17
C ALA A 307 -6.45 5.65 6.62
N GLU A 308 -6.74 5.69 7.93
CA GLU A 308 -7.99 6.19 8.49
C GLU A 308 -8.30 7.65 8.08
N PRO A 309 -7.34 8.61 8.13
CA PRO A 309 -7.60 9.98 7.72
C PRO A 309 -8.07 10.11 6.28
N VAL A 310 -7.62 9.21 5.40
CA VAL A 310 -7.97 9.15 3.97
C VAL A 310 -9.29 8.41 3.73
N GLY A 311 -9.91 7.86 4.77
CA GLY A 311 -11.17 7.15 4.66
C GLY A 311 -11.04 5.70 4.18
N ILE A 312 -9.85 5.11 4.29
CA ILE A 312 -9.58 3.70 4.01
C ILE A 312 -9.58 2.94 5.34
N GLU A 313 -10.26 1.81 5.39
CA GLU A 313 -10.26 0.90 6.52
C GLU A 313 -9.45 -0.35 6.17
N ILE A 314 -8.42 -0.60 6.96
CA ILE A 314 -7.57 -1.78 6.85
C ILE A 314 -8.05 -2.84 7.83
N PHE A 315 -8.30 -4.05 7.34
CA PHE A 315 -8.71 -5.20 8.16
C PHE A 315 -7.51 -6.06 8.55
N SER A 316 -6.61 -6.26 7.61
CA SER A 316 -5.44 -7.11 7.81
C SER A 316 -4.34 -6.69 6.83
N ALA A 317 -3.11 -6.66 7.32
CA ALA A 317 -1.90 -6.50 6.52
C ALA A 317 -0.87 -7.52 7.01
N GLN A 318 -0.64 -8.54 6.20
CA GLN A 318 0.21 -9.67 6.59
C GLN A 318 1.34 -9.87 5.59
N PRO A 319 2.58 -10.02 6.05
CA PRO A 319 3.67 -10.46 5.20
C PRO A 319 3.43 -11.91 4.79
N THR A 320 3.26 -12.16 3.50
CA THR A 320 3.03 -13.51 2.97
C THR A 320 4.33 -14.20 2.55
N ARG A 321 5.36 -13.41 2.27
CA ARG A 321 6.67 -13.90 1.88
C ARG A 321 7.74 -12.92 2.36
N ILE A 322 8.71 -13.43 3.09
CA ILE A 322 9.91 -12.71 3.51
C ILE A 322 11.10 -13.55 3.07
N GLU A 323 11.86 -13.05 2.12
CA GLU A 323 13.02 -13.72 1.54
C GLU A 323 14.24 -12.82 1.64
N TYR A 324 15.42 -13.40 1.71
CA TYR A 324 16.65 -12.66 1.56
C TYR A 324 16.79 -12.13 0.12
N ALA A 325 17.36 -10.98 -0.01
CA ALA A 325 17.72 -10.47 -1.34
C ALA A 325 18.65 -11.47 -2.04
N PRO A 326 18.49 -11.71 -3.35
CA PRO A 326 19.22 -12.75 -4.07
C PRO A 326 20.73 -12.62 -3.95
N GLU A 327 21.25 -11.40 -3.78
CA GLU A 327 22.67 -11.11 -3.68
C GLU A 327 23.32 -11.72 -2.41
N ILE A 328 22.51 -11.89 -1.36
CA ILE A 328 23.00 -12.38 -0.05
C ILE A 328 22.35 -13.71 0.38
N ALA A 329 21.39 -14.22 -0.38
CA ALA A 329 20.60 -15.39 -0.03
C ALA A 329 21.47 -16.63 0.25
N ASP A 330 22.46 -16.90 -0.58
CA ASP A 330 23.35 -18.05 -0.43
C ASP A 330 24.26 -17.91 0.80
N THR A 331 24.80 -16.72 1.04
CA THR A 331 25.61 -16.46 2.24
C THR A 331 24.81 -16.66 3.53
N MET A 332 23.55 -16.18 3.56
CA MET A 332 22.68 -16.34 4.71
C MET A 332 22.21 -17.77 4.91
N ARG A 333 22.05 -18.53 3.82
CA ARG A 333 21.77 -19.97 3.88
C ARG A 333 22.93 -20.72 4.53
N LEU A 334 24.16 -20.45 4.10
CA LEU A 334 25.35 -21.06 4.70
C LEU A 334 25.50 -20.70 6.19
N ARG A 335 25.29 -19.43 6.54
CA ARG A 335 25.31 -18.97 7.93
C ARG A 335 24.27 -19.67 8.79
N ARG A 336 23.08 -19.92 8.24
CA ARG A 336 22.01 -20.61 8.93
C ARG A 336 22.35 -22.09 9.15
N VAL A 337 22.91 -22.78 8.16
CA VAL A 337 23.39 -24.16 8.30
C VAL A 337 24.44 -24.23 9.40
N ALA A 338 25.43 -23.35 9.38
CA ALA A 338 26.46 -23.30 10.41
C ALA A 338 25.90 -23.06 11.82
N ALA A 339 24.88 -22.20 11.96
CA ALA A 339 24.22 -21.95 13.23
C ALA A 339 23.42 -23.17 13.74
N LEU A 340 22.77 -23.90 12.83
CA LEU A 340 22.08 -25.15 13.16
C LEU A 340 23.05 -26.24 13.59
N ASP A 341 24.18 -26.39 12.91
CA ASP A 341 25.23 -27.32 13.24
C ASP A 341 25.87 -27.00 14.61
N ALA A 342 26.04 -25.70 14.93
CA ALA A 342 26.51 -25.28 16.24
C ALA A 342 25.51 -25.69 17.35
N ARG A 343 24.22 -25.36 17.16
CA ARG A 343 23.16 -25.74 18.12
C ARG A 343 23.06 -27.25 18.29
N HIS A 344 23.18 -28.00 17.19
CA HIS A 344 23.15 -29.45 17.26
C HIS A 344 24.31 -29.99 18.11
N ARG A 345 25.53 -29.47 17.90
CA ARG A 345 26.69 -29.83 18.70
C ARG A 345 26.51 -29.50 20.18
N ASP A 346 26.00 -28.30 20.49
CA ASP A 346 25.73 -27.89 21.86
C ASP A 346 24.67 -28.79 22.54
N SER A 347 23.61 -29.13 21.80
CA SER A 347 22.57 -30.05 22.28
C SER A 347 23.11 -31.46 22.56
N VAL A 348 23.97 -31.99 21.67
CA VAL A 348 24.63 -33.29 21.85
C VAL A 348 25.55 -33.25 23.06
N LEU A 349 26.37 -32.21 23.21
CA LEU A 349 27.25 -32.05 24.37
C LEU A 349 26.48 -31.99 25.68
N THR A 350 25.40 -31.19 25.73
CA THR A 350 24.54 -31.12 26.93
C THR A 350 23.94 -32.48 27.24
N SER A 351 23.39 -33.18 26.25
CA SER A 351 22.81 -34.50 26.42
C SER A 351 23.84 -35.55 26.92
N VAL A 352 25.09 -35.47 26.42
CA VAL A 352 26.17 -36.34 26.86
C VAL A 352 26.53 -36.03 28.31
N VAL A 353 26.67 -34.75 28.68
CA VAL A 353 26.98 -34.35 30.06
C VAL A 353 25.88 -34.82 31.02
N ASP A 354 24.60 -34.57 30.69
CA ASP A 354 23.46 -35.02 31.49
C ASP A 354 23.43 -36.56 31.66
N SER A 355 23.71 -37.29 30.58
CA SER A 355 23.75 -38.77 30.60
C SER A 355 24.90 -39.29 31.48
N VAL A 356 26.04 -38.63 31.44
CA VAL A 356 27.20 -38.96 32.28
C VAL A 356 26.89 -38.70 33.77
N GLU A 357 26.31 -37.51 34.05
CA GLU A 357 25.92 -37.13 35.42
C GLU A 357 24.91 -38.10 36.01
N ASP A 358 23.88 -38.47 35.24
CA ASP A 358 22.85 -39.41 35.62
C ASP A 358 23.47 -40.83 35.89
N THR A 359 24.38 -41.26 35.02
CA THR A 359 25.08 -42.51 35.15
C THR A 359 25.93 -42.56 36.43
N VAL A 360 26.73 -41.54 36.67
CA VAL A 360 27.57 -41.43 37.87
C VAL A 360 26.72 -41.39 39.14
N THR A 361 25.64 -40.61 39.13
CA THR A 361 24.70 -40.52 40.25
C THR A 361 24.04 -41.86 40.56
N ARG A 362 23.60 -42.60 39.55
CA ARG A 362 23.01 -43.94 39.71
C ARG A 362 24.00 -44.96 40.25
N LEU A 363 25.26 -44.94 39.79
CA LEU A 363 26.31 -45.83 40.27
C LEU A 363 26.63 -45.61 41.79
N THR A 364 26.72 -44.32 42.16
CA THR A 364 26.99 -43.90 43.53
C THR A 364 25.80 -44.22 44.45
N THR A 365 24.56 -43.95 44.05
CA THR A 365 23.36 -44.19 44.85
C THR A 365 23.10 -45.68 45.08
N ARG A 366 23.47 -46.53 44.14
CA ARG A 366 23.32 -47.98 44.25
C ARG A 366 24.48 -48.65 45.02
N GLY A 367 25.48 -47.87 45.48
CA GLY A 367 26.63 -48.41 46.20
C GLY A 367 27.53 -49.35 45.38
N LEU A 368 27.41 -49.25 44.03
CA LEU A 368 28.22 -50.10 43.15
C LEU A 368 29.66 -49.63 43.03
N VAL A 369 29.93 -48.36 43.35
CA VAL A 369 31.27 -47.76 43.32
C VAL A 369 31.35 -46.70 44.40
N GLU A 370 32.31 -46.85 45.31
CA GLU A 370 32.74 -45.80 46.26
C GLU A 370 33.89 -45.05 45.62
N LEU A 371 33.64 -43.87 45.08
CA LEU A 371 34.62 -43.08 44.37
C LEU A 371 35.10 -41.91 45.23
N ASP A 372 36.43 -41.80 45.36
CA ASP A 372 37.04 -40.54 45.81
C ASP A 372 36.85 -39.39 44.76
N ASP A 373 36.97 -38.18 45.24
CA ASP A 373 36.77 -36.98 44.33
C ASP A 373 37.66 -36.98 43.08
N TYR A 374 38.85 -37.57 43.18
CA TYR A 374 39.75 -37.71 42.06
C TYR A 374 39.27 -38.75 41.05
N GLU A 375 38.86 -39.91 41.55
CA GLU A 375 38.34 -41.04 40.76
C GLU A 375 37.03 -40.68 40.10
N ARG A 376 36.17 -39.92 40.77
CA ARG A 376 34.93 -39.39 40.18
C ARG A 376 35.22 -38.51 38.98
N LYS A 377 36.20 -37.57 39.07
CA LYS A 377 36.59 -36.72 37.97
C LYS A 377 37.18 -37.51 36.79
N ALA A 378 37.97 -38.51 37.07
CA ALA A 378 38.52 -39.40 36.04
C ALA A 378 37.42 -40.18 35.32
N LEU A 379 36.47 -40.77 36.06
CA LEU A 379 35.33 -41.50 35.50
C LEU A 379 34.43 -40.60 34.62
N VAL A 380 34.10 -39.39 35.10
CA VAL A 380 33.33 -38.43 34.34
C VAL A 380 34.02 -38.08 33.02
N LYS A 381 35.33 -37.84 33.05
CA LYS A 381 36.13 -37.57 31.85
C LYS A 381 36.09 -38.72 30.85
N ASP A 382 36.32 -39.97 31.33
CA ASP A 382 36.38 -41.16 30.48
C ASP A 382 35.00 -41.48 29.88
N LEU A 383 33.91 -41.35 30.67
CA LEU A 383 32.54 -41.53 30.22
C LEU A 383 32.17 -40.42 29.16
N THR A 384 32.54 -39.18 29.42
CA THR A 384 32.26 -38.10 28.46
C THR A 384 32.93 -38.36 27.12
N VAL A 385 34.19 -38.81 27.13
CA VAL A 385 34.90 -39.18 25.91
C VAL A 385 34.24 -40.37 25.22
N ALA A 386 33.89 -41.42 25.96
CA ALA A 386 33.25 -42.60 25.40
C ALA A 386 31.87 -42.32 24.79
N PHE A 387 31.03 -41.52 25.44
CA PHE A 387 29.72 -41.13 24.92
C PHE A 387 29.84 -40.20 23.70
N TYR A 388 30.82 -39.29 23.71
CA TYR A 388 31.03 -38.39 22.59
C TYR A 388 31.53 -39.14 21.35
N THR A 389 32.48 -40.07 21.48
CA THR A 389 32.97 -40.89 20.37
C THR A 389 31.93 -41.86 19.85
N GLY A 390 31.10 -42.45 20.73
CA GLY A 390 30.05 -43.39 20.35
C GLY A 390 28.87 -42.73 19.62
N HIS A 391 28.69 -41.40 19.73
CA HIS A 391 27.67 -40.64 18.97
C HIS A 391 28.19 -40.10 17.65
N GLY A 392 29.51 -40.03 17.44
CA GLY A 392 30.15 -39.54 16.20
C GLY A 392 30.12 -40.53 15.04
N ASP A 393 29.82 -41.81 15.29
CA ASP A 393 29.83 -42.87 14.27
C ASP A 393 28.44 -43.22 13.69
N ARG A 394 27.43 -42.42 13.95
CA ARG A 394 26.12 -42.52 13.31
C ARG A 394 25.82 -41.26 12.50
#